data_a234eef5760261d907975f7d2d5d2b36
#
_entry.id   a234eef5760261d907975f7d2d5d2b36
#
_cell.length_a   1.000
_cell.length_b   1.000
_cell.length_c   1.000
_cell.angle_alpha   90.00
_cell.angle_beta   90.00
_cell.angle_gamma   90.00
#
_symmetry.space_group_name_H-M   'P 1'
#
loop_
_entity.id
_entity.type
_entity.pdbx_description
1 polymer ?
#
loop_
_entity_poly.entity_id
_entity_poly.type
_entity_poly.pdbx_seq_one_letter_code
_entity_poly.pdbx_strand_id
1 'polypeptide(L)' 'MKQMKQFLEENLGINVPKDEIINGDWFEENNLPMVVSCACCGETMLLFSGIVDEEGNIFCHSCVE' A
#
# COMPACT_ATOMS: atom_id res chain seq x y z
N MET A 1 3.48 -7.42 10.09
CA MET A 1 3.18 -6.73 8.83
C MET A 1 2.88 -5.27 9.05
N LYS A 2 3.33 -4.41 8.14
CA LYS A 2 3.07 -2.98 8.25
C LYS A 2 1.66 -2.64 7.79
N GLN A 3 1.05 -1.65 8.45
CA GLN A 3 -0.18 -1.07 7.95
C GLN A 3 0.16 -0.16 6.76
N MET A 4 -0.80 0.10 5.89
CA MET A 4 -0.58 0.95 4.72
C MET A 4 -0.12 2.35 5.13
N LYS A 5 -0.69 2.93 6.17
CA LYS A 5 -0.25 4.25 6.67
C LYS A 5 1.22 4.25 7.04
N GLN A 6 1.67 3.21 7.75
CA GLN A 6 3.06 3.08 8.16
C GLN A 6 3.98 2.96 6.95
N PHE A 7 3.58 2.17 5.96
CA PHE A 7 4.32 2.03 4.71
C PHE A 7 4.49 3.37 4.00
N LEU A 8 3.42 4.15 3.89
CA LEU A 8 3.45 5.44 3.23
C LEU A 8 4.39 6.41 3.95
N GLU A 9 4.37 6.42 5.27
CA GLU A 9 5.23 7.29 6.06
C GLU A 9 6.70 6.88 6.01
N GLU A 10 6.98 5.61 6.16
CA GLU A 10 8.36 5.11 6.27
C GLU A 10 9.04 4.91 4.91
N ASN A 11 8.31 4.44 3.91
CA ASN A 11 8.90 4.10 2.61
C ASN A 11 8.75 5.22 1.58
N LEU A 12 7.67 5.98 1.62
CA LEU A 12 7.41 7.05 0.67
C LEU A 12 7.56 8.45 1.27
N GLY A 13 7.75 8.55 2.58
CA GLY A 13 7.95 9.82 3.25
C GLY A 13 6.72 10.72 3.26
N ILE A 14 5.54 10.14 3.17
CA ILE A 14 4.28 10.88 3.11
C ILE A 14 3.70 11.00 4.52
N ASN A 15 3.35 12.22 4.93
CA ASN A 15 2.72 12.44 6.22
C ASN A 15 1.22 12.14 6.12
N VAL A 16 0.77 11.11 6.85
CA VAL A 16 -0.62 10.68 6.82
C VAL A 16 -1.30 11.07 8.13
N PRO A 17 -2.33 11.93 8.10
CA PRO A 17 -3.08 12.28 9.32
C PRO A 17 -3.76 11.06 9.93
N LYS A 18 -3.89 11.04 11.26
CA LYS A 18 -4.45 9.90 11.99
C LYS A 18 -5.88 9.56 11.59
N ASP A 19 -6.68 10.58 11.28
CA ASP A 19 -8.10 10.41 10.98
C ASP A 19 -8.38 10.26 9.50
N GLU A 20 -7.34 10.17 8.69
CA GLU A 20 -7.48 10.08 7.24
C GLU A 20 -7.87 8.67 6.81
N ILE A 21 -8.81 8.59 5.87
CA ILE A 21 -9.19 7.30 5.28
C ILE A 21 -8.31 7.07 4.05
N ILE A 22 -7.52 6.01 4.08
CA ILE A 22 -6.62 5.67 2.97
C ILE A 22 -7.37 4.78 1.98
N ASN A 23 -7.78 5.37 0.87
CA ASN A 23 -8.50 4.67 -0.19
C ASN A 23 -8.02 5.17 -1.56
N GLY A 24 -8.70 4.75 -2.63
CA GLY A 24 -8.33 5.15 -3.99
C GLY A 24 -8.37 6.65 -4.20
N ASP A 25 -9.35 7.33 -3.65
CA ASP A 25 -9.47 8.79 -3.78
C ASP A 25 -8.31 9.49 -3.10
N TRP A 26 -7.91 9.03 -1.93
CA TRP A 26 -6.79 9.59 -1.20
C TRP A 26 -5.49 9.43 -1.99
N PHE A 27 -5.28 8.25 -2.59
CA PHE A 27 -4.10 7.98 -3.42
C PHE A 27 -4.06 8.89 -4.63
N GLU A 28 -5.21 9.10 -5.28
CA GLU A 28 -5.31 9.97 -6.44
C GLU A 28 -5.00 11.41 -6.08
N GLU A 29 -5.53 11.90 -4.96
CA GLU A 29 -5.29 13.27 -4.49
C GLU A 29 -3.82 13.52 -4.18
N ASN A 30 -3.08 12.49 -3.77
CA ASN A 30 -1.67 12.61 -3.41
C ASN A 30 -0.74 12.18 -4.53
N ASN A 31 -1.26 11.97 -5.73
CA ASN A 31 -0.47 11.57 -6.91
C ASN A 31 0.31 10.27 -6.69
N LEU A 32 -0.28 9.33 -5.99
CA LEU A 32 0.35 8.04 -5.72
C LEU A 32 -0.06 7.01 -6.76
N PRO A 33 0.78 5.98 -7.01
CA PRO A 33 0.41 4.92 -7.93
C PRO A 33 -0.81 4.16 -7.42
N MET A 34 -1.77 3.92 -8.31
CA MET A 34 -3.00 3.21 -7.96
C MET A 34 -2.82 1.71 -7.99
N VAL A 35 -1.93 1.21 -8.87
CA VAL A 35 -1.74 -0.22 -9.06
C VAL A 35 -0.28 -0.60 -8.90
N VAL A 36 -0.06 -1.82 -8.42
CA VAL A 36 1.28 -2.40 -8.28
C VAL A 36 1.17 -3.88 -8.61
N SER A 37 2.33 -4.52 -8.78
CA SER A 37 2.38 -5.97 -8.94
C SER A 37 2.67 -6.64 -7.61
N CYS A 38 1.98 -7.75 -7.33
CA CYS A 38 2.23 -8.54 -6.14
C CYS A 38 3.67 -9.08 -6.18
N ALA A 39 4.40 -8.93 -5.08
CA ALA A 39 5.78 -9.39 -5.01
C ALA A 39 5.91 -10.92 -5.05
N CYS A 40 4.83 -11.64 -4.76
CA CYS A 40 4.82 -13.10 -4.75
C CYS A 40 4.38 -13.70 -6.08
N CYS A 41 3.17 -13.34 -6.55
CA CYS A 41 2.59 -13.94 -7.76
C CYS A 41 2.70 -13.07 -9.00
N GLY A 42 3.06 -11.79 -8.85
CA GLY A 42 3.23 -10.87 -9.98
C GLY A 42 1.95 -10.34 -10.58
N GLU A 43 0.80 -10.61 -9.98
CA GLU A 43 -0.47 -10.10 -10.50
C GLU A 43 -0.64 -8.62 -10.17
N THR A 44 -1.30 -7.91 -11.10
CA THR A 44 -1.61 -6.50 -10.88
C THR A 44 -2.70 -6.36 -9.82
N MET A 45 -2.48 -5.47 -8.87
CA MET A 45 -3.40 -5.25 -7.76
C MET A 45 -3.43 -3.77 -7.38
N LEU A 46 -4.44 -3.40 -6.62
CA LEU A 46 -4.55 -2.04 -6.11
C LEU A 46 -3.61 -1.86 -4.91
N LEU A 47 -2.77 -0.83 -4.96
CA LEU A 47 -1.78 -0.59 -3.90
C LEU A 47 -2.43 -0.42 -2.53
N PHE A 48 -3.51 0.35 -2.45
CA PHE A 48 -4.14 0.62 -1.15
C PHE A 48 -4.84 -0.62 -0.55
N SER A 49 -5.02 -1.68 -1.33
CA SER A 49 -5.58 -2.95 -0.84
C SER A 49 -4.50 -3.96 -0.51
N GLY A 50 -3.24 -3.64 -0.77
CA GLY A 50 -2.15 -4.58 -0.59
C GLY A 50 -1.76 -4.79 0.85
N ILE A 51 -1.02 -5.87 1.09
CA ILE A 51 -0.44 -6.18 2.39
C ILE A 51 1.05 -5.92 2.30
N VAL A 52 1.59 -5.13 3.22
CA VAL A 52 2.99 -4.72 3.20
C VAL A 52 3.76 -5.45 4.28
N ASP A 53 4.91 -6.03 3.93
CA ASP A 53 5.78 -6.69 4.90
C ASP A 53 6.77 -5.69 5.52
N GLU A 54 7.62 -6.18 6.43
CA GLU A 54 8.58 -5.33 7.13
C GLU A 54 9.65 -4.74 6.22
N GLU A 55 9.87 -5.35 5.07
CA GLU A 55 10.84 -4.88 4.09
C GLU A 55 10.24 -3.91 3.05
N GLY A 56 8.94 -3.71 3.09
CA GLY A 56 8.26 -2.83 2.16
C GLY A 56 7.77 -3.52 0.89
N ASN A 57 7.79 -4.84 0.85
CA ASN A 57 7.23 -5.60 -0.26
C ASN A 57 5.71 -5.66 -0.13
N ILE A 58 5.01 -5.60 -1.27
CA ILE A 58 3.55 -5.58 -1.30
C ILE A 58 3.03 -6.89 -1.86
N PHE A 59 2.11 -7.51 -1.14
CA PHE A 59 1.53 -8.81 -1.51
C PHE A 59 0.02 -8.71 -1.62
N CYS A 60 -0.57 -9.56 -2.46
CA CYS A 60 -2.02 -9.70 -2.52
C CYS A 60 -2.48 -10.61 -1.37
N HIS A 61 -3.78 -10.52 -1.04
CA HIS A 61 -4.33 -11.30 0.07
C HIS A 61 -4.19 -12.80 -0.13
N SER A 62 -4.23 -13.28 -1.37
CA SER A 62 -4.09 -14.70 -1.66
C SER A 62 -2.70 -15.24 -1.35
N CYS A 63 -1.68 -14.40 -1.41
CA CYS A 63 -0.31 -14.84 -1.16
C CYS A 63 0.06 -14.90 0.32
N VAL A 64 -0.71 -14.26 1.19
CA VAL A 64 -0.40 -14.20 2.63
C VAL A 64 -1.37 -15.02 3.49
N GLU A 65 -2.34 -15.67 2.88
CA GLU A 65 -3.27 -16.56 3.60
C GLU A 65 -2.67 -17.93 3.88
#